data_658f8c3e6ddf9d053dfc426ca2fa7000
#
_entry.id   658f8c3e6ddf9d053dfc426ca2fa7000
#
_cell.length_a   1.000
_cell.length_b   1.000
_cell.length_c   1.000
_cell.angle_alpha   90.00
_cell.angle_beta   90.00
_cell.angle_gamma   90.00
#
_symmetry.space_group_name_H-M   'P 1'
#
loop_
_entity.id
_entity.type
_entity.pdbx_description
1 polymer ?
#
loop_
_entity_poly.entity_id
_entity_poly.type
_entity_poly.pdbx_seq_one_letter_code
_entity_poly.pdbx_strand_id
1 'polypeptide(L)'
;IGDRRQRQMCIRDRYGRVIRNNDEIRIVEEKDCNDDERKINEINSGIYCFNTDFLIDNIDSLDTKNAQGEFYLTDLIGIANNQKQDIVIVQVDEDSIKGINSMSQLNEVEDIMQKKLIEDFMEQGVYFQDPTSTYIDSEVTISSGTKILANTHLTGKTSIDVDCVIGPNAQINDSSIGKNSTVINSVIDQSTIQENGNIGPFAHIRPGSELGEGVKVGSFAETKKSKIGKGSKVPHLAYVGDAELGENVNFSAGAITVNYDGKEKHKTEIKDGAFIGSDVMLVAPVTIGEESMIGAGSVITKDVPSKALGIERNNQKNVEGYVDRKKKK
;
A
#
# COMPACT_ATOMS: atom_id res chain seq x y z
N ILE A 1 -8.71 -33.08 16.80
CA ILE A 1 -7.30 -33.57 17.00
C ILE A 1 -6.86 -34.41 15.79
N GLY A 2 -7.79 -34.96 14.96
CA GLY A 2 -7.47 -35.71 13.72
C GLY A 2 -7.03 -34.88 12.52
N ASP A 3 -7.38 -33.62 12.48
CA ASP A 3 -7.29 -32.77 11.28
C ASP A 3 -5.88 -32.18 11.02
N ARG A 4 -5.08 -31.92 12.05
CA ARG A 4 -3.72 -31.38 11.87
C ARG A 4 -2.71 -32.39 11.30
N ARG A 5 -2.83 -33.67 11.63
CA ARG A 5 -1.94 -34.71 11.10
C ARG A 5 -2.24 -35.03 9.61
N GLN A 6 -3.50 -34.90 9.21
CA GLN A 6 -3.90 -35.10 7.81
C GLN A 6 -3.43 -33.94 6.91
N ARG A 7 -3.46 -32.68 7.40
CA ARG A 7 -2.95 -31.52 6.63
C ARG A 7 -1.43 -31.57 6.41
N GLN A 8 -0.68 -32.03 7.41
CA GLN A 8 0.78 -32.21 7.25
C GLN A 8 1.16 -33.34 6.26
N MET A 9 0.32 -34.35 6.09
CA MET A 9 0.53 -35.40 5.07
C MET A 9 0.29 -34.91 3.65
N CYS A 10 -0.66 -33.99 3.42
CA CYS A 10 -1.02 -33.51 2.07
C CYS A 10 0.05 -32.65 1.38
N ILE A 11 0.95 -32.00 2.10
CA ILE A 11 1.97 -31.13 1.51
C ILE A 11 3.09 -31.98 0.88
N ARG A 12 3.43 -33.10 1.49
CA ARG A 12 4.48 -34.02 0.99
C ARG A 12 4.04 -34.88 -0.20
N ASP A 13 2.74 -35.09 -0.38
CA ASP A 13 2.15 -36.01 -1.36
C ASP A 13 2.32 -35.58 -2.83
N ARG A 14 3.05 -34.50 -3.09
CA ARG A 14 3.27 -33.94 -4.45
C ARG A 14 4.72 -33.75 -4.84
N TYR A 15 5.64 -33.93 -3.90
CA TYR A 15 7.07 -33.72 -4.12
C TYR A 15 7.83 -35.04 -4.21
N GLY A 16 8.81 -35.13 -5.07
CA GLY A 16 9.78 -36.24 -5.08
C GLY A 16 10.52 -36.33 -3.75
N ARG A 17 11.04 -37.49 -3.42
CA ARG A 17 11.82 -37.75 -2.21
C ARG A 17 13.31 -37.78 -2.54
N VAL A 18 14.12 -37.14 -1.70
CA VAL A 18 15.56 -37.22 -1.75
C VAL A 18 16.04 -38.41 -0.94
N ILE A 19 16.58 -39.39 -1.57
CA ILE A 19 17.06 -40.63 -0.95
C ILE A 19 18.59 -40.61 -0.91
N ARG A 20 19.14 -40.82 0.28
CA ARG A 20 20.59 -40.87 0.52
C ARG A 20 20.99 -42.26 0.91
N ASN A 21 21.86 -42.90 0.09
CA ASN A 21 22.48 -44.19 0.38
C ASN A 21 23.99 -44.02 0.35
N ASN A 22 24.61 -43.91 1.51
CA ASN A 22 26.06 -43.65 1.67
C ASN A 22 26.46 -42.40 0.87
N ASP A 23 27.20 -42.52 -0.22
CA ASP A 23 27.70 -41.43 -1.06
C ASP A 23 26.81 -41.16 -2.29
N GLU A 24 25.70 -41.88 -2.44
CA GLU A 24 24.82 -41.71 -3.58
C GLU A 24 23.52 -40.96 -3.19
N ILE A 25 23.12 -40.03 -4.04
CA ILE A 25 21.89 -39.25 -3.90
C ILE A 25 20.96 -39.63 -5.04
N ARG A 26 19.72 -39.99 -4.69
CA ARG A 26 18.67 -40.33 -5.66
C ARG A 26 17.42 -39.51 -5.38
N ILE A 27 16.78 -39.01 -6.41
CA ILE A 27 15.49 -38.38 -6.32
C ILE A 27 14.46 -39.34 -6.93
N VAL A 28 13.38 -39.62 -6.20
CA VAL A 28 12.28 -40.49 -6.67
C VAL A 28 11.01 -39.65 -6.61
N GLU A 29 10.37 -39.51 -7.77
CA GLU A 29 9.11 -38.79 -7.88
C GLU A 29 8.00 -39.48 -7.09
N GLU A 30 7.03 -38.72 -6.55
CA GLU A 30 5.99 -39.21 -5.63
C GLU A 30 5.27 -40.46 -6.17
N LYS A 31 4.94 -40.50 -7.45
CA LYS A 31 4.23 -41.65 -8.07
C LYS A 31 5.05 -42.89 -8.21
N ASP A 32 6.38 -42.76 -8.25
CA ASP A 32 7.33 -43.85 -8.36
C ASP A 32 7.85 -44.33 -6.98
N CYS A 33 7.51 -43.61 -5.87
CA CYS A 33 7.91 -43.99 -4.53
C CYS A 33 7.23 -45.25 -4.04
N ASN A 34 8.01 -46.17 -3.43
CA ASN A 34 7.47 -47.26 -2.60
C ASN A 34 7.01 -46.73 -1.21
N ASP A 35 6.43 -47.62 -0.40
CA ASP A 35 5.85 -47.26 0.92
C ASP A 35 6.90 -46.75 1.93
N ASP A 36 8.15 -47.19 1.83
CA ASP A 36 9.23 -46.73 2.72
C ASP A 36 9.81 -45.42 2.25
N GLU A 37 9.96 -45.22 0.95
CA GLU A 37 10.41 -43.98 0.33
C GLU A 37 9.43 -42.82 0.59
N ARG A 38 8.12 -43.08 0.58
CA ARG A 38 7.08 -42.07 0.97
C ARG A 38 7.21 -41.57 2.40
N LYS A 39 7.83 -42.33 3.31
CA LYS A 39 8.05 -41.92 4.70
C LYS A 39 9.22 -40.94 4.87
N ILE A 40 10.06 -40.79 3.86
CA ILE A 40 11.21 -39.89 3.88
C ILE A 40 10.71 -38.44 3.95
N ASN A 41 11.32 -37.68 4.87
CA ASN A 41 10.93 -36.29 5.11
C ASN A 41 11.64 -35.27 4.20
N GLU A 42 12.77 -35.66 3.59
CA GLU A 42 13.52 -34.81 2.69
C GLU A 42 12.86 -34.83 1.30
N ILE A 43 12.36 -33.67 0.88
CA ILE A 43 11.63 -33.52 -0.37
C ILE A 43 12.48 -32.77 -1.41
N ASN A 44 12.24 -33.05 -2.67
CA ASN A 44 12.84 -32.37 -3.80
C ASN A 44 12.10 -31.06 -4.09
N SER A 45 12.82 -29.93 -4.05
CA SER A 45 12.23 -28.60 -4.33
C SER A 45 11.93 -28.35 -5.81
N GLY A 46 12.51 -29.14 -6.71
CA GLY A 46 12.46 -28.90 -8.15
C GLY A 46 13.39 -27.76 -8.63
N ILE A 47 14.27 -27.25 -7.76
CA ILE A 47 15.20 -26.17 -8.11
C ILE A 47 16.60 -26.75 -8.25
N TYR A 48 17.21 -26.58 -9.43
CA TYR A 48 18.51 -27.12 -9.75
C TYR A 48 19.45 -26.10 -10.39
N CYS A 49 20.73 -26.29 -10.13
CA CYS A 49 21.80 -25.59 -10.82
C CYS A 49 22.77 -26.66 -11.39
N PHE A 50 22.80 -26.82 -12.71
CA PHE A 50 23.68 -27.74 -13.37
C PHE A 50 24.87 -27.04 -14.03
N ASN A 51 26.01 -27.74 -14.09
CA ASN A 51 27.05 -27.39 -15.05
C ASN A 51 26.47 -27.49 -16.46
N THR A 52 26.68 -26.47 -17.29
CA THR A 52 26.08 -26.39 -18.63
C THR A 52 26.55 -27.52 -19.55
N ASP A 53 27.84 -27.83 -19.52
CA ASP A 53 28.39 -28.90 -20.37
C ASP A 53 27.81 -30.26 -19.95
N PHE A 54 27.76 -30.55 -18.65
CA PHE A 54 27.13 -31.76 -18.13
C PHE A 54 25.65 -31.87 -18.56
N LEU A 55 24.89 -30.77 -18.49
CA LEU A 55 23.48 -30.76 -18.89
C LEU A 55 23.32 -31.06 -20.39
N ILE A 56 24.10 -30.40 -21.25
CA ILE A 56 24.07 -30.59 -22.70
C ILE A 56 24.41 -32.01 -23.08
N ASP A 57 25.46 -32.58 -22.48
CA ASP A 57 25.95 -33.92 -22.80
C ASP A 57 24.99 -35.04 -22.38
N ASN A 58 24.12 -34.81 -21.41
CA ASN A 58 23.31 -35.85 -20.78
C ASN A 58 21.79 -35.68 -20.94
N ILE A 59 21.27 -34.50 -21.33
CA ILE A 59 19.82 -34.29 -21.40
C ILE A 59 19.10 -35.20 -22.40
N ASP A 60 19.73 -35.52 -23.50
CA ASP A 60 19.19 -36.41 -24.52
C ASP A 60 19.20 -37.90 -24.10
N SER A 61 19.83 -38.23 -22.97
CA SER A 61 19.86 -39.60 -22.42
C SER A 61 18.67 -39.88 -21.48
N LEU A 62 17.88 -38.88 -21.15
CA LEU A 62 16.66 -39.06 -20.36
C LEU A 62 15.66 -39.90 -21.13
N ASP A 63 14.91 -40.73 -20.39
CA ASP A 63 13.86 -41.57 -20.99
C ASP A 63 12.51 -41.39 -20.26
N THR A 64 11.49 -42.09 -20.73
CA THR A 64 10.13 -41.99 -20.19
C THR A 64 9.69 -43.25 -19.46
N LYS A 65 10.63 -44.09 -19.02
CA LYS A 65 10.36 -45.37 -18.33
C LYS A 65 10.02 -45.14 -16.84
N ASN A 66 9.00 -44.37 -16.58
CA ASN A 66 8.51 -44.04 -15.21
C ASN A 66 6.99 -44.13 -15.15
N ALA A 67 6.41 -43.99 -13.97
CA ALA A 67 4.96 -44.13 -13.74
C ALA A 67 4.11 -43.12 -14.53
N GLN A 68 4.68 -41.98 -14.94
CA GLN A 68 3.97 -40.94 -15.66
C GLN A 68 4.21 -40.95 -17.17
N GLY A 69 5.25 -41.68 -17.65
CA GLY A 69 5.66 -41.69 -19.05
C GLY A 69 6.24 -40.34 -19.52
N GLU A 70 6.83 -39.56 -18.59
CA GLU A 70 7.38 -38.24 -18.81
C GLU A 70 8.91 -38.23 -18.66
N PHE A 71 9.59 -37.25 -19.25
CA PHE A 71 11.01 -37.03 -19.00
C PHE A 71 11.20 -36.37 -17.63
N TYR A 72 11.92 -37.02 -16.73
CA TYR A 72 12.22 -36.48 -15.42
C TYR A 72 13.61 -35.85 -15.39
N LEU A 73 13.64 -34.52 -15.12
CA LEU A 73 14.91 -33.84 -14.93
C LEU A 73 15.70 -34.39 -13.73
N THR A 74 15.01 -34.95 -12.75
CA THR A 74 15.55 -35.58 -11.56
C THR A 74 16.44 -36.80 -11.88
N ASP A 75 16.26 -37.44 -13.04
CA ASP A 75 17.09 -38.58 -13.46
C ASP A 75 18.54 -38.16 -13.77
N LEU A 76 18.79 -36.89 -14.08
CA LEU A 76 20.14 -36.36 -14.22
C LEU A 76 20.97 -36.50 -12.94
N ILE A 77 20.36 -36.51 -11.77
CA ILE A 77 21.07 -36.76 -10.51
C ILE A 77 21.64 -38.16 -10.45
N GLY A 78 20.88 -39.17 -10.94
CA GLY A 78 21.38 -40.55 -11.09
C GLY A 78 22.52 -40.66 -12.09
N ILE A 79 22.43 -39.95 -13.20
CA ILE A 79 23.49 -39.89 -14.22
C ILE A 79 24.76 -39.23 -13.63
N ALA A 80 24.61 -38.14 -12.90
CA ALA A 80 25.72 -37.46 -12.23
C ALA A 80 26.44 -38.38 -11.22
N ASN A 81 25.70 -39.14 -10.40
CA ASN A 81 26.29 -40.17 -9.53
C ASN A 81 27.11 -41.20 -10.31
N ASN A 82 26.55 -41.76 -11.39
CA ASN A 82 27.23 -42.78 -12.21
C ASN A 82 28.51 -42.22 -12.85
N GLN A 83 28.53 -40.95 -13.19
CA GLN A 83 29.68 -40.25 -13.75
C GLN A 83 30.64 -39.70 -12.68
N LYS A 84 30.34 -39.94 -11.39
CA LYS A 84 31.12 -39.41 -10.22
C LYS A 84 31.28 -37.89 -10.24
N GLN A 85 30.22 -37.18 -10.66
CA GLN A 85 30.17 -35.73 -10.55
C GLN A 85 29.86 -35.31 -9.13
N ASP A 86 30.36 -34.15 -8.73
CA ASP A 86 30.07 -33.59 -7.43
C ASP A 86 28.60 -33.11 -7.36
N ILE A 87 27.84 -33.62 -6.39
CA ILE A 87 26.46 -33.23 -6.13
C ILE A 87 26.40 -32.51 -4.78
N VAL A 88 25.97 -31.28 -4.81
CA VAL A 88 25.80 -30.46 -3.59
C VAL A 88 24.29 -30.28 -3.32
N ILE A 89 23.84 -30.65 -2.13
CA ILE A 89 22.49 -30.38 -1.66
C ILE A 89 22.50 -29.17 -0.74
N VAL A 90 21.68 -28.19 -1.08
CA VAL A 90 21.40 -27.04 -0.23
C VAL A 90 20.04 -27.24 0.43
N GLN A 91 20.02 -27.35 1.76
CA GLN A 91 18.78 -27.40 2.51
C GLN A 91 18.20 -26.00 2.64
N VAL A 92 16.91 -25.87 2.41
CA VAL A 92 16.15 -24.62 2.53
C VAL A 92 14.87 -24.88 3.33
N ASP A 93 14.28 -23.82 3.86
CA ASP A 93 13.02 -23.92 4.58
C ASP A 93 11.87 -24.33 3.66
N GLU A 94 10.94 -25.11 4.19
CA GLU A 94 9.76 -25.60 3.47
C GLU A 94 8.94 -24.46 2.87
N ASP A 95 8.82 -23.35 3.60
CA ASP A 95 8.08 -22.17 3.15
C ASP A 95 8.68 -21.49 1.91
N SER A 96 10.00 -21.63 1.73
CA SER A 96 10.72 -21.05 0.57
C SER A 96 10.51 -21.80 -0.74
N ILE A 97 9.95 -23.02 -0.70
CA ILE A 97 9.79 -23.90 -1.86
C ILE A 97 8.32 -24.26 -2.15
N LYS A 98 7.36 -23.63 -1.47
CA LYS A 98 5.95 -23.93 -1.67
C LYS A 98 5.50 -23.65 -3.10
N GLY A 99 5.06 -24.68 -3.81
CA GLY A 99 4.45 -24.55 -5.13
C GLY A 99 2.99 -24.10 -5.06
N ILE A 100 2.60 -23.19 -5.94
CA ILE A 100 1.24 -22.63 -6.01
C ILE A 100 0.50 -23.24 -7.19
N ASN A 101 -0.51 -24.08 -6.92
CA ASN A 101 -1.36 -24.72 -7.93
C ASN A 101 -2.86 -24.43 -7.71
N SER A 102 -3.21 -23.67 -6.67
CA SER A 102 -4.60 -23.31 -6.35
C SER A 102 -4.65 -21.97 -5.65
N MET A 103 -5.82 -21.29 -5.69
CA MET A 103 -6.04 -20.04 -4.96
C MET A 103 -5.86 -20.20 -3.44
N SER A 104 -6.19 -21.36 -2.89
CA SER A 104 -5.96 -21.64 -1.47
C SER A 104 -4.48 -21.69 -1.12
N GLN A 105 -3.66 -22.27 -2.01
CA GLN A 105 -2.20 -22.30 -1.82
C GLN A 105 -1.58 -20.91 -2.03
N LEU A 106 -2.10 -20.12 -2.98
CA LEU A 106 -1.68 -18.72 -3.14
C LEU A 106 -1.92 -17.94 -1.84
N ASN A 107 -3.12 -18.02 -1.28
CA ASN A 107 -3.44 -17.33 -0.02
C ASN A 107 -2.53 -17.78 1.14
N GLU A 108 -2.21 -19.07 1.22
CA GLU A 108 -1.27 -19.58 2.25
C GLU A 108 0.14 -18.99 2.09
N VAL A 109 0.62 -18.87 0.84
CA VAL A 109 1.94 -18.27 0.57
C VAL A 109 1.93 -16.76 0.82
N GLU A 110 0.84 -16.06 0.47
CA GLU A 110 0.66 -14.64 0.79
C GLU A 110 0.71 -14.41 2.30
N ASP A 111 0.03 -15.21 3.11
CA ASP A 111 0.06 -15.12 4.58
C ASP A 111 1.49 -15.31 5.13
N ILE A 112 2.24 -16.27 4.59
CA ILE A 112 3.63 -16.51 4.97
C ILE A 112 4.51 -15.31 4.62
N MET A 113 4.37 -14.77 3.42
CA MET A 113 5.14 -13.61 2.98
C MET A 113 4.81 -12.36 3.79
N GLN A 114 3.52 -12.10 4.07
CA GLN A 114 3.09 -11.00 4.92
C GLN A 114 3.70 -11.10 6.32
N LYS A 115 3.63 -12.27 6.92
CA LYS A 115 4.20 -12.52 8.23
C LYS A 115 5.70 -12.23 8.26
N LYS A 116 6.45 -12.70 7.27
CA LYS A 116 7.89 -12.49 7.16
C LYS A 116 8.22 -11.01 6.99
N LEU A 117 7.53 -10.31 6.10
CA LEU A 117 7.73 -8.86 5.90
C LEU A 117 7.50 -8.06 7.19
N ILE A 118 6.45 -8.38 7.92
CA ILE A 118 6.12 -7.71 9.19
C ILE A 118 7.18 -8.03 10.27
N GLU A 119 7.64 -9.28 10.37
CA GLU A 119 8.72 -9.68 11.28
C GLU A 119 10.02 -8.93 10.96
N ASP A 120 10.40 -8.83 9.68
CA ASP A 120 11.58 -8.09 9.24
C ASP A 120 11.51 -6.59 9.61
N PHE A 121 10.34 -5.95 9.48
CA PHE A 121 10.13 -4.58 9.93
C PHE A 121 10.16 -4.44 11.46
N MET A 122 9.61 -5.40 12.21
CA MET A 122 9.70 -5.40 13.66
C MET A 122 11.15 -5.48 14.16
N GLU A 123 11.98 -6.29 13.51
CA GLU A 123 13.41 -6.36 13.82
C GLU A 123 14.13 -5.04 13.52
N GLN A 124 13.66 -4.28 12.55
CA GLN A 124 14.16 -2.94 12.22
C GLN A 124 13.60 -1.83 13.14
N GLY A 125 12.78 -2.17 14.13
CA GLY A 125 12.26 -1.22 15.13
C GLY A 125 10.94 -0.55 14.75
N VAL A 126 10.14 -1.15 13.88
CA VAL A 126 8.76 -0.74 13.58
C VAL A 126 7.78 -1.44 14.52
N TYR A 127 6.88 -0.71 15.13
CA TYR A 127 5.83 -1.28 15.98
C TYR A 127 4.56 -1.56 15.19
N PHE A 128 4.01 -2.77 15.32
CA PHE A 128 2.71 -3.16 14.78
C PHE A 128 1.73 -3.45 15.90
N GLN A 129 0.61 -2.75 15.95
CA GLN A 129 -0.44 -2.97 16.93
C GLN A 129 -1.16 -4.30 16.68
N ASP A 130 -1.46 -4.60 15.43
CA ASP A 130 -2.09 -5.83 14.97
C ASP A 130 -1.49 -6.29 13.65
N PRO A 131 -0.46 -7.17 13.71
CA PRO A 131 0.17 -7.74 12.53
C PRO A 131 -0.81 -8.47 11.59
N THR A 132 -1.88 -9.06 12.13
CA THR A 132 -2.81 -9.90 11.38
C THR A 132 -3.81 -9.12 10.52
N SER A 133 -4.02 -7.85 10.84
CA SER A 133 -4.87 -6.94 10.06
C SER A 133 -4.08 -5.91 9.25
N THR A 134 -2.77 -6.07 9.15
CA THR A 134 -1.89 -5.18 8.39
C THR A 134 -1.44 -5.85 7.11
N TYR A 135 -1.55 -5.16 5.99
CA TYR A 135 -1.13 -5.64 4.67
C TYR A 135 -0.07 -4.72 4.08
N ILE A 136 1.06 -5.29 3.65
CA ILE A 136 2.23 -4.53 3.17
C ILE A 136 2.76 -5.17 1.89
N ASP A 137 2.88 -4.39 0.83
CA ASP A 137 3.53 -4.83 -0.41
C ASP A 137 5.06 -4.90 -0.26
N SER A 138 5.70 -5.73 -1.05
CA SER A 138 7.15 -5.99 -0.98
C SER A 138 8.04 -4.79 -1.30
N GLU A 139 7.54 -3.78 -2.01
CA GLU A 139 8.28 -2.56 -2.35
C GLU A 139 8.10 -1.42 -1.31
N VAL A 140 7.29 -1.64 -0.28
CA VAL A 140 7.08 -0.68 0.80
C VAL A 140 8.32 -0.57 1.67
N THR A 141 8.61 0.64 2.11
CA THR A 141 9.69 0.89 3.09
C THR A 141 9.14 1.62 4.32
N ILE A 142 9.54 1.18 5.51
CA ILE A 142 9.10 1.77 6.78
C ILE A 142 10.33 1.97 7.66
N SER A 143 10.56 3.20 8.08
CA SER A 143 11.68 3.52 8.97
C SER A 143 11.36 3.24 10.44
N SER A 144 12.42 3.06 11.23
CA SER A 144 12.34 2.77 12.66
C SER A 144 11.57 3.83 13.47
N GLY A 145 11.06 3.44 14.64
CA GLY A 145 10.26 4.30 15.52
C GLY A 145 8.80 4.48 15.06
N THR A 146 8.49 4.11 13.81
CA THR A 146 7.13 4.20 13.26
C THR A 146 6.19 3.20 13.91
N LYS A 147 4.93 3.60 14.11
CA LYS A 147 3.84 2.79 14.66
C LYS A 147 2.78 2.56 13.60
N ILE A 148 2.56 1.30 13.27
CA ILE A 148 1.49 0.86 12.36
C ILE A 148 0.34 0.31 13.21
N LEU A 149 -0.82 0.95 13.11
CA LEU A 149 -2.01 0.57 13.85
C LEU A 149 -2.89 -0.38 13.03
N ALA A 150 -3.89 -0.99 13.67
CA ALA A 150 -4.73 -2.03 13.07
C ALA A 150 -5.42 -1.61 11.76
N ASN A 151 -5.70 -2.57 10.88
CA ASN A 151 -6.37 -2.40 9.59
C ASN A 151 -5.67 -1.40 8.66
N THR A 152 -4.36 -1.45 8.59
CA THR A 152 -3.55 -0.57 7.74
C THR A 152 -3.09 -1.30 6.49
N HIS A 153 -3.27 -0.68 5.32
CA HIS A 153 -2.81 -1.19 4.03
C HIS A 153 -1.77 -0.24 3.43
N LEU A 154 -0.57 -0.75 3.20
CA LEU A 154 0.54 -0.04 2.58
C LEU A 154 0.90 -0.73 1.27
N THR A 155 0.67 -0.08 0.15
CA THR A 155 0.78 -0.72 -1.17
C THR A 155 1.67 0.06 -2.13
N GLY A 156 2.11 -0.63 -3.19
CA GLY A 156 2.99 -0.07 -4.21
C GLY A 156 4.34 0.37 -3.64
N LYS A 157 4.88 1.47 -4.15
CA LYS A 157 6.17 2.04 -3.71
C LYS A 157 6.01 3.04 -2.57
N THR A 158 5.20 2.70 -1.59
CA THR A 158 4.97 3.56 -0.43
C THR A 158 6.20 3.61 0.48
N SER A 159 6.56 4.82 0.91
CA SER A 159 7.65 5.04 1.87
C SER A 159 7.17 5.80 3.10
N ILE A 160 7.46 5.26 4.28
CA ILE A 160 7.13 5.86 5.57
C ILE A 160 8.44 6.16 6.31
N ASP A 161 8.65 7.42 6.63
CA ASP A 161 9.84 7.88 7.34
C ASP A 161 9.72 7.65 8.86
N VAL A 162 10.76 8.04 9.62
CA VAL A 162 10.90 7.77 11.05
C VAL A 162 9.77 8.39 11.89
N ASP A 163 9.46 7.76 13.02
CA ASP A 163 8.57 8.27 14.07
C ASP A 163 7.15 8.62 13.61
N CYS A 164 6.67 8.00 12.54
CA CYS A 164 5.30 8.18 12.06
C CYS A 164 4.28 7.36 12.86
N VAL A 165 3.01 7.79 12.84
CA VAL A 165 1.86 7.03 13.35
C VAL A 165 0.87 6.82 12.21
N ILE A 166 0.74 5.57 11.75
CA ILE A 166 -0.06 5.22 10.58
C ILE A 166 -1.19 4.28 10.99
N GLY A 167 -2.40 4.65 10.65
CA GLY A 167 -3.60 3.91 11.04
C GLY A 167 -4.27 4.49 12.31
N PRO A 168 -5.31 3.83 12.87
CA PRO A 168 -5.94 2.65 12.27
C PRO A 168 -6.68 2.97 10.95
N ASN A 169 -7.04 1.93 10.20
CA ASN A 169 -7.82 2.03 8.97
C ASN A 169 -7.22 3.03 7.94
N ALA A 170 -5.92 3.05 7.79
CA ALA A 170 -5.24 3.83 6.77
C ALA A 170 -4.97 2.99 5.51
N GLN A 171 -5.19 3.59 4.34
CA GLN A 171 -4.82 3.02 3.05
C GLN A 171 -3.87 3.98 2.35
N ILE A 172 -2.65 3.55 2.10
CA ILE A 172 -1.61 4.39 1.51
C ILE A 172 -1.00 3.64 0.32
N ASN A 173 -1.12 4.22 -0.87
CA ASN A 173 -0.63 3.65 -2.11
C ASN A 173 0.34 4.59 -2.82
N ASP A 174 1.48 4.07 -3.30
CA ASP A 174 2.46 4.80 -4.11
C ASP A 174 2.79 6.21 -3.56
N SER A 175 2.92 6.34 -2.25
CA SER A 175 3.00 7.63 -1.57
C SER A 175 4.18 7.74 -0.62
N SER A 176 4.63 8.96 -0.37
CA SER A 176 5.72 9.23 0.56
C SER A 176 5.21 10.02 1.78
N ILE A 177 5.49 9.50 2.97
CA ILE A 177 5.09 10.09 4.25
C ILE A 177 6.35 10.49 5.01
N GLY A 178 6.55 11.78 5.19
CA GLY A 178 7.69 12.35 5.90
C GLY A 178 7.61 12.15 7.42
N LYS A 179 8.76 12.28 8.06
CA LYS A 179 8.98 12.01 9.50
C LYS A 179 7.98 12.69 10.42
N ASN A 180 7.72 12.09 11.57
CA ASN A 180 6.81 12.59 12.60
C ASN A 180 5.38 12.83 12.12
N SER A 181 4.97 12.27 10.99
CA SER A 181 3.62 12.46 10.46
C SER A 181 2.62 11.49 11.06
N THR A 182 1.37 11.93 11.13
CA THR A 182 0.25 11.11 11.60
C THR A 182 -0.79 10.97 10.50
N VAL A 183 -1.18 9.73 10.19
CA VAL A 183 -2.24 9.42 9.21
C VAL A 183 -3.26 8.49 9.87
N ILE A 184 -4.49 8.97 10.06
CA ILE A 184 -5.54 8.22 10.77
C ILE A 184 -6.78 8.08 9.89
N ASN A 185 -7.34 6.87 9.76
CA ASN A 185 -8.61 6.60 9.06
C ASN A 185 -8.71 7.33 7.71
N SER A 186 -7.69 7.26 6.89
CA SER A 186 -7.59 8.09 5.68
C SER A 186 -7.05 7.30 4.49
N VAL A 187 -7.35 7.80 3.29
CA VAL A 187 -6.85 7.25 2.04
C VAL A 187 -5.85 8.24 1.42
N ILE A 188 -4.68 7.74 1.06
CA ILE A 188 -3.61 8.53 0.42
C ILE A 188 -3.14 7.76 -0.81
N ASP A 189 -3.18 8.39 -1.96
CA ASP A 189 -2.82 7.79 -3.22
C ASP A 189 -1.90 8.70 -4.04
N GLN A 190 -0.79 8.17 -4.53
CA GLN A 190 0.19 8.81 -5.41
C GLN A 190 0.50 10.26 -5.01
N SER A 191 0.84 10.45 -3.73
CA SER A 191 0.97 11.77 -3.10
C SER A 191 2.18 11.85 -2.17
N THR A 192 2.63 13.07 -1.91
CA THR A 192 3.75 13.32 -1.00
C THR A 192 3.27 14.17 0.19
N ILE A 193 3.58 13.71 1.38
CA ILE A 193 3.36 14.43 2.63
C ILE A 193 4.73 14.65 3.26
N GLN A 194 5.11 15.91 3.46
CA GLN A 194 6.35 16.26 4.12
C GLN A 194 6.25 16.04 5.64
N GLU A 195 7.32 16.33 6.36
CA GLU A 195 7.42 16.10 7.78
C GLU A 195 6.33 16.79 8.61
N ASN A 196 6.01 16.22 9.76
CA ASN A 196 5.03 16.74 10.71
C ASN A 196 3.60 16.88 10.15
N GLY A 197 3.27 16.16 9.09
CA GLY A 197 1.94 16.15 8.51
C GLY A 197 0.89 15.53 9.45
N ASN A 198 -0.32 16.09 9.50
CA ASN A 198 -1.42 15.57 10.31
C ASN A 198 -2.65 15.34 9.42
N ILE A 199 -2.88 14.07 9.06
CA ILE A 199 -3.88 13.67 8.05
C ILE A 199 -4.98 12.86 8.71
N GLY A 200 -6.20 13.31 8.51
CA GLY A 200 -7.38 12.59 8.98
C GLY A 200 -8.01 13.15 10.27
N PRO A 201 -8.97 12.41 10.82
CA PRO A 201 -9.55 11.20 10.21
C PRO A 201 -10.43 11.50 8.99
N PHE A 202 -10.64 10.49 8.15
CA PHE A 202 -11.52 10.54 6.96
C PHE A 202 -11.09 11.58 5.92
N ALA A 203 -9.79 11.78 5.75
CA ALA A 203 -9.25 12.57 4.66
C ALA A 203 -8.99 11.69 3.42
N HIS A 204 -9.13 12.30 2.23
CA HIS A 204 -8.78 11.65 0.98
C HIS A 204 -7.75 12.49 0.21
N ILE A 205 -6.51 12.07 0.24
CA ILE A 205 -5.41 12.70 -0.48
C ILE A 205 -5.26 11.97 -1.81
N ARG A 206 -5.73 12.60 -2.88
CA ARG A 206 -5.78 12.01 -4.22
C ARG A 206 -4.52 12.30 -5.03
N PRO A 207 -4.30 11.55 -6.13
CA PRO A 207 -3.09 11.62 -6.93
C PRO A 207 -2.64 13.04 -7.31
N GLY A 208 -1.33 13.25 -7.20
CA GLY A 208 -0.69 14.51 -7.54
C GLY A 208 -0.81 15.60 -6.48
N SER A 209 -1.12 15.23 -5.23
CA SER A 209 -1.11 16.15 -4.09
C SER A 209 0.27 16.19 -3.43
N GLU A 210 0.77 17.38 -3.18
CA GLU A 210 2.03 17.65 -2.46
C GLU A 210 1.70 18.49 -1.21
N LEU A 211 1.86 17.91 -0.03
CA LEU A 211 1.58 18.54 1.25
C LEU A 211 2.89 18.93 1.94
N GLY A 212 3.06 20.21 2.22
CA GLY A 212 4.25 20.77 2.87
C GLY A 212 4.38 20.39 4.34
N GLU A 213 5.49 20.81 4.95
CA GLU A 213 5.77 20.59 6.36
C GLU A 213 4.67 21.12 7.28
N GLY A 214 4.24 20.30 8.25
CA GLY A 214 3.24 20.68 9.25
C GLY A 214 1.84 20.93 8.72
N VAL A 215 1.53 20.52 7.51
CA VAL A 215 0.19 20.63 6.92
C VAL A 215 -0.80 19.77 7.68
N LYS A 216 -2.00 20.32 7.90
CA LYS A 216 -3.13 19.59 8.47
C LYS A 216 -4.26 19.45 7.45
N VAL A 217 -4.62 18.19 7.12
CA VAL A 217 -5.83 17.87 6.36
C VAL A 217 -6.74 17.04 7.25
N GLY A 218 -7.89 17.59 7.62
CA GLY A 218 -8.76 16.99 8.64
C GLY A 218 -9.95 16.24 8.05
N SER A 219 -11.02 16.15 8.87
CA SER A 219 -12.14 15.24 8.58
C SER A 219 -12.93 15.64 7.34
N PHE A 220 -13.12 14.63 6.44
CA PHE A 220 -13.90 14.79 5.20
C PHE A 220 -13.33 15.87 4.27
N ALA A 221 -12.03 16.13 4.34
CA ALA A 221 -11.34 16.99 3.40
C ALA A 221 -10.70 16.14 2.28
N GLU A 222 -10.79 16.65 1.07
CA GLU A 222 -10.25 15.99 -0.13
C GLU A 222 -9.29 16.93 -0.85
N THR A 223 -8.13 16.42 -1.27
CA THR A 223 -7.17 17.14 -2.10
C THR A 223 -6.89 16.37 -3.38
N LYS A 224 -6.66 17.06 -4.49
CA LYS A 224 -6.33 16.46 -5.78
C LYS A 224 -5.48 17.37 -6.64
N LYS A 225 -4.34 16.88 -7.15
CA LYS A 225 -3.44 17.68 -8.01
C LYS A 225 -3.19 19.07 -7.44
N SER A 226 -2.88 19.15 -6.15
CA SER A 226 -2.75 20.41 -5.42
C SER A 226 -1.48 20.45 -4.62
N LYS A 227 -0.90 21.63 -4.53
CA LYS A 227 0.23 21.92 -3.64
C LYS A 227 -0.27 22.72 -2.47
N ILE A 228 0.03 22.26 -1.25
CA ILE A 228 -0.38 22.91 -0.01
C ILE A 228 0.89 23.24 0.77
N GLY A 229 1.18 24.53 0.93
CA GLY A 229 2.39 25.03 1.55
C GLY A 229 2.46 24.78 3.04
N LYS A 230 3.66 24.97 3.59
CA LYS A 230 4.01 24.74 4.99
C LYS A 230 3.01 25.37 5.95
N GLY A 231 2.62 24.62 6.99
CA GLY A 231 1.76 25.07 8.07
C GLY A 231 0.31 25.37 7.70
N SER A 232 -0.07 25.15 6.44
CA SER A 232 -1.44 25.37 5.97
C SER A 232 -2.41 24.31 6.47
N LYS A 233 -3.68 24.69 6.59
CA LYS A 233 -4.73 23.88 7.23
C LYS A 233 -5.98 23.80 6.35
N VAL A 234 -6.44 22.56 6.12
CA VAL A 234 -7.69 22.20 5.44
C VAL A 234 -8.49 21.30 6.39
N PRO A 235 -9.05 21.85 7.48
CA PRO A 235 -9.44 21.04 8.65
C PRO A 235 -10.73 20.23 8.48
N HIS A 236 -11.71 20.69 7.68
CA HIS A 236 -13.04 20.06 7.66
C HIS A 236 -13.78 20.25 6.34
N LEU A 237 -14.47 19.18 5.86
CA LEU A 237 -15.52 19.24 4.82
C LEU A 237 -15.12 20.10 3.60
N ALA A 238 -13.92 19.97 3.11
CA ALA A 238 -13.38 20.86 2.10
C ALA A 238 -12.90 20.09 0.85
N TYR A 239 -12.96 20.75 -0.31
CA TYR A 239 -12.35 20.24 -1.53
C TYR A 239 -11.32 21.20 -2.08
N VAL A 240 -10.08 20.72 -2.18
CA VAL A 240 -8.95 21.44 -2.76
C VAL A 240 -8.47 20.69 -4.00
N GLY A 241 -8.92 21.11 -5.16
CA GLY A 241 -8.58 20.49 -6.44
C GLY A 241 -7.95 21.46 -7.42
N ASP A 242 -6.90 21.02 -8.13
CA ASP A 242 -6.14 21.79 -9.11
C ASP A 242 -5.76 23.18 -8.54
N ALA A 243 -5.18 23.20 -7.32
CA ALA A 243 -4.93 24.43 -6.57
C ALA A 243 -3.51 24.49 -6.00
N GLU A 244 -3.01 25.70 -5.83
CA GLU A 244 -1.79 25.98 -5.07
C GLU A 244 -2.13 26.88 -3.87
N LEU A 245 -1.92 26.37 -2.67
CA LEU A 245 -2.00 27.11 -1.41
C LEU A 245 -0.57 27.40 -0.95
N GLY A 246 -0.31 28.65 -0.61
CA GLY A 246 0.93 29.08 0.00
C GLY A 246 1.09 28.60 1.43
N GLU A 247 2.00 29.21 2.16
CA GLU A 247 2.28 28.89 3.56
C GLU A 247 1.25 29.49 4.52
N ASN A 248 0.96 28.81 5.63
CA ASN A 248 0.08 29.27 6.69
C ASN A 248 -1.33 29.69 6.25
N VAL A 249 -1.83 29.13 5.16
CA VAL A 249 -3.18 29.34 4.68
C VAL A 249 -4.18 28.60 5.58
N ASN A 250 -5.27 29.27 5.95
CA ASN A 250 -6.42 28.63 6.59
C ASN A 250 -7.57 28.45 5.59
N PHE A 251 -7.83 27.21 5.19
CA PHE A 251 -8.92 26.87 4.27
C PHE A 251 -10.07 26.27 5.07
N SER A 252 -11.08 27.07 5.41
CA SER A 252 -12.09 26.71 6.43
C SER A 252 -13.11 25.67 5.94
N ALA A 253 -13.97 25.23 6.86
CA ALA A 253 -14.99 24.21 6.62
C ALA A 253 -15.95 24.59 5.48
N GLY A 254 -16.27 23.65 4.59
CA GLY A 254 -17.17 23.86 3.46
C GLY A 254 -16.59 24.66 2.32
N ALA A 255 -15.33 25.08 2.40
CA ALA A 255 -14.70 25.81 1.30
C ALA A 255 -14.31 24.87 0.15
N ILE A 256 -14.51 25.31 -1.07
CA ILE A 256 -14.34 24.52 -2.29
C ILE A 256 -13.61 25.33 -3.36
N THR A 257 -12.59 24.74 -3.99
CA THR A 257 -12.08 25.20 -5.27
C THR A 257 -12.96 24.67 -6.39
N VAL A 258 -13.74 25.54 -7.03
CA VAL A 258 -14.59 25.17 -8.17
C VAL A 258 -13.74 25.17 -9.42
N ASN A 259 -13.06 24.06 -9.65
CA ASN A 259 -11.97 23.93 -10.63
C ASN A 259 -12.40 23.46 -12.03
N TYR A 260 -13.66 23.12 -12.24
CA TYR A 260 -14.17 22.57 -13.51
C TYR A 260 -15.34 23.36 -14.04
N ASP A 261 -15.26 23.83 -15.28
CA ASP A 261 -16.27 24.68 -15.95
C ASP A 261 -17.24 23.89 -16.84
N GLY A 262 -17.16 22.58 -16.82
CA GLY A 262 -17.93 21.69 -17.69
C GLY A 262 -17.17 21.21 -18.93
N LYS A 263 -16.00 21.77 -19.23
CA LYS A 263 -15.11 21.40 -20.34
C LYS A 263 -13.69 21.21 -19.88
N GLU A 264 -13.12 22.22 -19.20
CA GLU A 264 -11.72 22.28 -18.80
C GLU A 264 -11.59 22.49 -17.29
N LYS A 265 -10.39 22.20 -16.77
CA LYS A 265 -10.03 22.47 -15.40
C LYS A 265 -9.15 23.71 -15.32
N HIS A 266 -9.42 24.53 -14.34
CA HIS A 266 -8.73 25.78 -14.08
C HIS A 266 -8.11 25.76 -12.69
N LYS A 267 -7.03 26.50 -12.54
CA LYS A 267 -6.24 26.57 -11.32
C LYS A 267 -6.74 27.66 -10.38
N THR A 268 -6.75 27.35 -9.08
CA THR A 268 -6.89 28.32 -8.01
C THR A 268 -5.55 28.58 -7.34
N GLU A 269 -5.17 29.84 -7.17
CA GLU A 269 -3.97 30.22 -6.43
C GLU A 269 -4.34 30.97 -5.15
N ILE A 270 -3.84 30.50 -4.00
CA ILE A 270 -4.04 31.15 -2.70
C ILE A 270 -2.66 31.43 -2.12
N LYS A 271 -2.35 32.70 -1.91
CA LYS A 271 -1.04 33.13 -1.43
C LYS A 271 -0.93 33.00 0.09
N ASP A 272 0.30 33.18 0.58
CA ASP A 272 0.66 32.96 1.99
C ASP A 272 -0.24 33.73 2.96
N GLY A 273 -0.54 33.10 4.10
CA GLY A 273 -1.30 33.69 5.20
C GLY A 273 -2.76 34.02 4.89
N ALA A 274 -3.27 33.65 3.72
CA ALA A 274 -4.66 33.92 3.38
C ALA A 274 -5.62 33.11 4.24
N PHE A 275 -6.77 33.73 4.60
CA PHE A 275 -7.84 33.12 5.36
C PHE A 275 -9.10 32.95 4.50
N ILE A 276 -9.43 31.72 4.14
CA ILE A 276 -10.64 31.39 3.41
C ILE A 276 -11.75 31.05 4.40
N GLY A 277 -12.81 31.82 4.43
CA GLY A 277 -13.94 31.62 5.34
C GLY A 277 -14.71 30.34 5.05
N SER A 278 -15.59 29.95 5.97
CA SER A 278 -16.42 28.75 5.79
C SER A 278 -17.44 28.92 4.64
N ASP A 279 -17.78 27.80 3.97
CA ASP A 279 -18.75 27.75 2.85
C ASP A 279 -18.40 28.72 1.71
N VAL A 280 -17.12 28.91 1.43
CA VAL A 280 -16.63 29.75 0.31
C VAL A 280 -16.46 28.91 -0.95
N MET A 281 -16.98 29.42 -2.08
CA MET A 281 -16.74 28.90 -3.41
C MET A 281 -15.73 29.76 -4.14
N LEU A 282 -14.54 29.21 -4.43
CA LEU A 282 -13.52 29.85 -5.25
C LEU A 282 -13.66 29.37 -6.69
N VAL A 283 -14.25 30.20 -7.56
CA VAL A 283 -14.49 29.82 -8.98
C VAL A 283 -13.24 30.10 -9.78
N ALA A 284 -12.55 29.03 -10.14
CA ALA A 284 -11.30 29.10 -10.90
C ALA A 284 -11.53 29.51 -12.39
N PRO A 285 -10.57 30.23 -13.02
CA PRO A 285 -9.31 30.63 -12.43
C PRO A 285 -9.47 31.83 -11.51
N VAL A 286 -8.83 31.78 -10.33
CA VAL A 286 -8.86 32.89 -9.37
C VAL A 286 -7.60 32.90 -8.50
N THR A 287 -7.11 34.10 -8.19
CA THR A 287 -5.98 34.32 -7.29
C THR A 287 -6.45 35.03 -6.02
N ILE A 288 -6.11 34.45 -4.86
CA ILE A 288 -6.35 35.05 -3.55
C ILE A 288 -5.02 35.56 -3.01
N GLY A 289 -4.91 36.88 -2.83
CA GLY A 289 -3.68 37.55 -2.44
C GLY A 289 -3.19 37.22 -1.04
N GLU A 290 -1.93 37.55 -0.79
CA GLU A 290 -1.25 37.33 0.49
C GLU A 290 -1.97 38.03 1.66
N GLU A 291 -2.08 37.34 2.82
CA GLU A 291 -2.73 37.83 4.03
C GLU A 291 -4.17 38.35 3.79
N SER A 292 -4.82 38.00 2.72
CA SER A 292 -6.20 38.40 2.44
C SER A 292 -7.21 37.52 3.19
N MET A 293 -8.41 38.02 3.34
CA MET A 293 -9.50 37.29 3.98
C MET A 293 -10.68 37.14 3.02
N ILE A 294 -11.30 36.00 3.02
CA ILE A 294 -12.55 35.76 2.28
C ILE A 294 -13.68 35.58 3.30
N GLY A 295 -14.71 36.38 3.17
CA GLY A 295 -15.88 36.32 4.06
C GLY A 295 -16.66 35.02 3.89
N ALA A 296 -17.07 34.40 4.99
CA ALA A 296 -17.83 33.13 4.96
C ALA A 296 -19.09 33.25 4.08
N GLY A 297 -19.42 32.16 3.36
CA GLY A 297 -20.57 32.07 2.44
C GLY A 297 -20.42 32.87 1.15
N SER A 298 -19.21 33.28 0.78
CA SER A 298 -18.96 34.07 -0.44
C SER A 298 -18.68 33.18 -1.66
N VAL A 299 -19.13 33.63 -2.84
CA VAL A 299 -18.78 33.09 -4.14
C VAL A 299 -17.80 34.03 -4.84
N ILE A 300 -16.53 33.65 -4.88
CA ILE A 300 -15.44 34.49 -5.39
C ILE A 300 -15.15 34.11 -6.84
N THR A 301 -15.35 35.07 -7.75
CA THR A 301 -15.18 34.91 -9.21
C THR A 301 -14.13 35.84 -9.79
N LYS A 302 -13.47 36.66 -8.97
CA LYS A 302 -12.45 37.62 -9.35
C LYS A 302 -11.31 37.57 -8.34
N ASP A 303 -10.11 37.91 -8.79
CA ASP A 303 -8.94 38.00 -7.94
C ASP A 303 -9.16 38.94 -6.74
N VAL A 304 -8.64 38.52 -5.59
CA VAL A 304 -8.68 39.33 -4.37
C VAL A 304 -7.25 39.83 -4.08
N PRO A 305 -7.04 41.15 -4.01
CA PRO A 305 -5.71 41.71 -3.74
C PRO A 305 -5.19 41.30 -2.36
N SER A 306 -3.87 41.35 -2.20
CA SER A 306 -3.22 41.11 -0.91
C SER A 306 -3.79 42.05 0.16
N LYS A 307 -3.95 41.51 1.40
CA LYS A 307 -4.45 42.22 2.58
C LYS A 307 -5.88 42.81 2.44
N ALA A 308 -6.61 42.31 1.43
CA ALA A 308 -8.00 42.75 1.22
C ALA A 308 -9.01 41.77 1.82
N LEU A 309 -10.22 42.26 2.05
CA LEU A 309 -11.38 41.42 2.33
C LEU A 309 -12.19 41.21 1.04
N GLY A 310 -12.21 39.97 0.54
CA GLY A 310 -13.13 39.51 -0.51
C GLY A 310 -14.45 39.07 0.11
N ILE A 311 -15.57 39.65 -0.28
CA ILE A 311 -16.89 39.29 0.23
C ILE A 311 -17.95 39.44 -0.84
N GLU A 312 -18.73 38.39 -1.06
CA GLU A 312 -19.89 38.37 -1.93
C GLU A 312 -20.98 37.55 -1.26
N ARG A 313 -22.07 38.22 -0.80
CA ARG A 313 -23.25 37.59 -0.22
C ARG A 313 -24.40 38.59 -0.12
N ASN A 314 -25.63 38.09 -0.21
CA ASN A 314 -26.83 38.91 -0.10
C ASN A 314 -27.09 39.35 1.33
N ASN A 315 -27.82 40.48 1.47
CA ASN A 315 -28.30 40.91 2.77
C ASN A 315 -29.30 39.93 3.37
N GLN A 316 -29.14 39.60 4.64
CA GLN A 316 -30.07 38.74 5.34
C GLN A 316 -31.46 39.41 5.43
N LYS A 317 -32.50 38.63 5.11
CA LYS A 317 -33.89 39.05 5.26
C LYS A 317 -34.63 38.10 6.21
N ASN A 318 -35.12 38.62 7.32
CA ASN A 318 -35.98 37.86 8.22
C ASN A 318 -37.44 38.03 7.83
N VAL A 319 -38.17 36.92 7.70
CA VAL A 319 -39.60 36.91 7.40
C VAL A 319 -40.36 36.44 8.64
N GLU A 320 -40.82 37.39 9.44
CA GLU A 320 -41.55 37.10 10.67
C GLU A 320 -42.87 36.39 10.42
N GLY A 321 -43.24 35.46 11.30
CA GLY A 321 -44.47 34.67 11.21
C GLY A 321 -44.53 33.72 10.02
N TYR A 322 -43.39 33.40 9.35
CA TYR A 322 -43.36 32.52 8.20
C TYR A 322 -43.83 31.11 8.53
N VAL A 323 -43.47 30.53 9.67
CA VAL A 323 -43.85 29.19 10.08
C VAL A 323 -45.33 29.13 10.42
N ASP A 324 -45.89 30.16 11.08
CA ASP A 324 -47.31 30.20 11.44
C ASP A 324 -48.23 30.30 10.20
N ARG A 325 -47.77 30.98 9.15
CA ARG A 325 -48.48 31.01 7.85
C ARG A 325 -48.48 29.67 7.13
N LYS A 326 -47.43 28.85 7.29
CA LYS A 326 -47.38 27.48 6.74
C LYS A 326 -48.29 26.49 7.45
N LYS A 327 -48.53 26.65 8.75
CA LYS A 327 -49.42 25.79 9.55
C LYS A 327 -50.93 26.06 9.26
N LYS A 328 -51.25 27.14 8.61
CA LYS A 328 -52.63 27.52 8.27
C LYS A 328 -53.07 27.10 6.85
N LYS A 329 -52.23 26.44 6.11
CA LYS A 329 -52.56 25.72 4.85
C LYS A 329 -52.57 24.21 5.12
#